data_85eee6a97082e9db35aee027fe8592b3
#
_entry.id   85eee6a97082e9db35aee027fe8592b3
#
_cell.length_a   1.000
_cell.length_b   1.000
_cell.length_c   1.000
_cell.angle_alpha   90.00
_cell.angle_beta   90.00
_cell.angle_gamma   90.00
#
_symmetry.space_group_name_H-M   'P 1'
#
loop_
_entity.id
_entity.type
_entity.pdbx_description
1 polymer ?
#
loop_
_entity_poly.entity_id
_entity_poly.type
_entity_poly.pdbx_seq_one_letter_code
_entity_poly.pdbx_strand_id
1 'polypeptide(L)'
;MYIHMFAFRFKNGVTAEQKNHCVTEIRKLKDEIKEVQESWVGLNISPRGEGYELGGSMKFADAAAFERYNAHPVHQKLLGWLVPLIEPIEVDFSL
;
A
#
# COMPACT_ATOMS: atom_id res chain seq x y z
N MET A 1 -8.17 12.89 11.31
CA MET A 1 -7.42 11.66 10.98
C MET A 1 -7.78 11.23 9.57
N TYR A 2 -6.78 10.89 8.76
CA TYR A 2 -6.96 10.42 7.40
C TYR A 2 -6.59 8.95 7.31
N ILE A 3 -7.49 8.13 6.80
CA ILE A 3 -7.28 6.69 6.62
C ILE A 3 -7.18 6.39 5.13
N HIS A 4 -6.08 5.78 4.74
CA HIS A 4 -5.83 5.32 3.39
C HIS A 4 -5.87 3.79 3.39
N MET A 5 -6.80 3.23 2.64
CA MET A 5 -6.92 1.78 2.48
C MET A 5 -6.65 1.41 1.03
N PHE A 6 -6.00 0.28 0.84
CA PHE A 6 -5.69 -0.20 -0.50
C PHE A 6 -5.74 -1.72 -0.57
N ALA A 7 -5.99 -2.21 -1.77
CA ALA A 7 -5.87 -3.64 -2.06
C ALA A 7 -5.34 -3.80 -3.49
N PHE A 8 -4.56 -4.85 -3.72
CA PHE A 8 -3.96 -5.10 -5.02
C PHE A 8 -4.34 -6.47 -5.54
N ARG A 9 -4.79 -6.52 -6.80
CA ARG A 9 -4.67 -7.72 -7.63
C ARG A 9 -3.28 -7.72 -8.24
N PHE A 10 -2.66 -8.89 -8.34
CA PHE A 10 -1.40 -9.00 -9.06
C PHE A 10 -1.64 -9.43 -10.50
N LYS A 11 -0.88 -8.86 -11.42
CA LYS A 11 -0.93 -9.24 -12.83
C LYS A 11 -0.42 -10.67 -13.01
N ASN A 12 -0.80 -11.30 -14.12
CA ASN A 12 -0.36 -12.65 -14.44
C ASN A 12 1.16 -12.72 -14.49
N GLY A 13 1.72 -13.80 -13.94
CA GLY A 13 3.16 -14.04 -13.94
C GLY A 13 3.90 -13.48 -12.75
N VAL A 14 3.25 -12.69 -11.88
CA VAL A 14 3.87 -12.22 -10.65
C VAL A 14 4.02 -13.40 -9.69
N THR A 15 5.25 -13.63 -9.23
CA THR A 15 5.58 -14.80 -8.40
C THR A 15 5.19 -14.57 -6.93
N ALA A 16 5.07 -15.67 -6.17
CA ALA A 16 4.85 -15.59 -4.73
C ALA A 16 5.96 -14.80 -4.02
N GLU A 17 7.20 -14.95 -4.46
CA GLU A 17 8.34 -14.20 -3.93
C GLU A 17 8.18 -12.70 -4.15
N GLN A 18 7.76 -12.30 -5.35
CA GLN A 18 7.48 -10.89 -5.65
C GLN A 18 6.34 -10.33 -4.80
N LYS A 19 5.28 -11.10 -4.59
CA LYS A 19 4.14 -10.70 -3.74
C LYS A 19 4.59 -10.47 -2.30
N ASN A 20 5.39 -11.37 -1.75
CA ASN A 20 5.95 -11.21 -0.41
C ASN A 20 6.89 -10.01 -0.31
N HIS A 21 7.67 -9.76 -1.34
CA HIS A 21 8.55 -8.60 -1.42
C HIS A 21 7.76 -7.29 -1.39
N CYS A 22 6.61 -7.23 -2.10
CA CYS A 22 5.72 -6.08 -2.04
C CYS A 22 5.27 -5.79 -0.60
N VAL A 23 4.84 -6.81 0.14
CA VAL A 23 4.43 -6.65 1.55
C VAL A 23 5.56 -6.07 2.38
N THR A 24 6.75 -6.65 2.26
CA THR A 24 7.93 -6.22 3.02
C THR A 24 8.27 -4.76 2.74
N GLU A 25 8.30 -4.36 1.48
CA GLU A 25 8.70 -3.01 1.08
C GLU A 25 7.64 -1.97 1.43
N ILE A 26 6.36 -2.30 1.34
CA ILE A 26 5.31 -1.39 1.75
C ILE A 26 5.35 -1.18 3.28
N ARG A 27 5.59 -2.23 4.05
CA ARG A 27 5.75 -2.12 5.52
C ARG A 27 6.87 -1.18 5.94
N LYS A 28 7.95 -1.11 5.16
CA LYS A 28 9.09 -0.23 5.45
C LYS A 28 8.78 1.26 5.28
N LEU A 29 7.75 1.61 4.52
CA LEU A 29 7.41 3.01 4.27
C LEU A 29 7.17 3.80 5.56
N LYS A 30 6.58 3.17 6.57
CA LYS A 30 6.35 3.80 7.87
C LYS A 30 7.64 4.26 8.53
N ASP A 31 8.71 3.49 8.41
CA ASP A 31 9.99 3.81 9.03
C ASP A 31 10.75 4.90 8.26
N GLU A 32 10.46 5.07 6.99
CA GLU A 32 11.17 6.00 6.11
C GLU A 32 10.40 7.30 5.84
N ILE A 33 9.08 7.30 6.02
CA ILE A 33 8.20 8.44 5.75
C ILE A 33 7.46 8.81 7.03
N LYS A 34 7.86 9.93 7.64
CA LYS A 34 7.33 10.36 8.95
C LYS A 34 5.83 10.66 8.94
N GLU A 35 5.24 10.99 7.79
CA GLU A 35 3.81 11.26 7.65
C GLU A 35 2.95 10.02 7.94
N VAL A 36 3.49 8.82 7.75
CA VAL A 36 2.78 7.58 8.05
C VAL A 36 2.81 7.35 9.56
N GLN A 37 1.68 7.55 10.23
CA GLN A 37 1.58 7.36 11.68
C GLN A 37 1.46 5.89 12.06
N GLU A 38 0.64 5.14 11.32
CA GLU A 38 0.43 3.71 11.51
C GLU A 38 0.25 3.04 10.15
N SER A 39 0.65 1.79 10.06
CA SER A 39 0.56 1.00 8.83
C SER A 39 0.31 -0.46 9.16
N TRP A 40 -0.66 -1.06 8.47
CA TRP A 40 -0.97 -2.49 8.54
C TRP A 40 -1.05 -3.01 7.12
N VAL A 41 -0.19 -3.93 6.75
CA VAL A 41 -0.10 -4.48 5.39
C VAL A 41 0.14 -5.97 5.46
N GLY A 42 -0.59 -6.74 4.66
CA GLY A 42 -0.43 -8.18 4.61
C GLY A 42 -1.07 -8.80 3.40
N LEU A 43 -0.84 -10.09 3.23
CA LEU A 43 -1.51 -10.86 2.19
C LEU A 43 -2.95 -11.13 2.60
N ASN A 44 -3.86 -11.04 1.65
CA ASN A 44 -5.28 -11.28 1.87
C ASN A 44 -5.54 -12.78 2.10
N ILE A 45 -6.21 -13.09 3.20
CA ILE A 45 -6.59 -14.47 3.56
C ILE A 45 -8.10 -14.70 3.46
N SER A 46 -8.86 -13.70 2.98
CA SER A 46 -10.30 -13.83 2.85
C SER A 46 -10.69 -14.72 1.68
N PRO A 47 -11.63 -15.67 1.87
CA PRO A 47 -12.18 -16.45 0.76
C PRO A 47 -13.06 -15.62 -0.18
N ARG A 48 -13.39 -14.38 0.20
CA ARG A 48 -14.21 -13.45 -0.59
C ARG A 48 -13.37 -12.26 -1.10
N GLY A 49 -12.10 -12.50 -1.41
CA GLY A 49 -11.17 -11.45 -1.80
C GLY A 49 -11.28 -10.96 -3.23
N GLU A 50 -12.12 -11.58 -4.07
CA GLU A 50 -12.32 -11.15 -5.47
C GLU A 50 -11.02 -10.99 -6.28
N GLY A 51 -10.02 -11.83 -5.98
CA GLY A 51 -8.71 -11.77 -6.63
C GLY A 51 -7.74 -10.75 -6.05
N TYR A 52 -8.15 -9.95 -5.07
CA TYR A 52 -7.24 -9.04 -4.36
C TYR A 52 -6.42 -9.87 -3.38
N GLU A 53 -5.11 -9.87 -3.57
CA GLU A 53 -4.19 -10.76 -2.84
C GLU A 53 -3.37 -10.05 -1.77
N LEU A 54 -3.33 -8.71 -1.79
CA LEU A 54 -2.63 -7.91 -0.79
C LEU A 54 -3.56 -6.79 -0.35
N GLY A 55 -3.61 -6.53 0.95
CA GLY A 55 -4.37 -5.44 1.50
C GLY A 55 -3.59 -4.64 2.51
N GLY A 56 -3.94 -3.38 2.67
CA GLY A 56 -3.30 -2.52 3.64
C GLY A 56 -4.14 -1.35 4.07
N SER A 57 -3.75 -0.76 5.19
CA SER A 57 -4.35 0.43 5.75
C SER A 57 -3.25 1.27 6.38
N MET A 58 -3.32 2.57 6.15
CA MET A 58 -2.37 3.54 6.71
C MET A 58 -3.12 4.71 7.32
N LYS A 59 -2.55 5.28 8.38
CA LYS A 59 -3.09 6.41 9.09
C LYS A 59 -2.18 7.61 8.95
N PHE A 60 -2.80 8.76 8.63
CA PHE A 60 -2.13 10.06 8.51
C PHE A 60 -2.84 11.08 9.40
N ALA A 61 -2.15 12.16 9.75
CA ALA A 61 -2.75 13.22 10.54
C ALA A 61 -3.93 13.88 9.82
N ASP A 62 -3.77 14.16 8.52
CA ASP A 62 -4.73 14.86 7.68
C ASP A 62 -4.44 14.60 6.19
N ALA A 63 -5.27 15.16 5.32
CA ALA A 63 -5.11 15.04 3.88
C ALA A 63 -3.79 15.63 3.38
N ALA A 64 -3.32 16.72 3.97
CA ALA A 64 -2.06 17.35 3.58
C ALA A 64 -0.88 16.42 3.85
N ALA A 65 -0.88 15.69 4.98
CA ALA A 65 0.14 14.71 5.30
C ALA A 65 0.12 13.56 4.29
N PHE A 66 -1.07 13.11 3.90
CA PHE A 66 -1.22 12.08 2.87
C PHE A 66 -0.66 12.54 1.52
N GLU A 67 -0.90 13.78 1.12
CA GLU A 67 -0.33 14.34 -0.11
C GLU A 67 1.20 14.39 -0.06
N ARG A 68 1.79 14.77 1.08
CA ARG A 68 3.25 14.75 1.25
C ARG A 68 3.82 13.34 1.15
N TYR A 69 3.11 12.36 1.71
CA TYR A 69 3.45 10.95 1.55
C TYR A 69 3.46 10.53 0.07
N ASN A 70 2.41 10.88 -0.68
CA ASN A 70 2.32 10.54 -2.10
C ASN A 70 3.48 11.13 -2.90
N ALA A 71 3.88 12.36 -2.60
CA ALA A 71 4.96 13.04 -3.29
C ALA A 71 6.36 12.65 -2.79
N HIS A 72 6.45 11.92 -1.69
CA HIS A 72 7.73 11.58 -1.07
C HIS A 72 8.60 10.73 -2.02
N PRO A 73 9.90 11.03 -2.17
CA PRO A 73 10.79 10.28 -3.07
C PRO A 73 10.81 8.78 -2.81
N VAL A 74 10.75 8.35 -1.55
CA VAL A 74 10.72 6.92 -1.18
C VAL A 74 9.46 6.25 -1.72
N HIS A 75 8.30 6.91 -1.59
CA HIS A 75 7.04 6.40 -2.14
C HIS A 75 7.08 6.34 -3.67
N GLN A 76 7.57 7.38 -4.31
CA GLN A 76 7.68 7.43 -5.78
C GLN A 76 8.61 6.34 -6.32
N LYS A 77 9.70 6.06 -5.63
CA LYS A 77 10.62 4.97 -5.99
C LYS A 77 9.93 3.61 -5.91
N LEU A 78 9.16 3.37 -4.85
CA LEU A 78 8.37 2.15 -4.70
C LEU A 78 7.39 1.99 -5.85
N LEU A 79 6.64 3.03 -6.19
CA LEU A 79 5.66 3.00 -7.27
C LEU A 79 6.30 2.62 -8.61
N GLY A 80 7.53 3.03 -8.84
CA GLY A 80 8.24 2.77 -10.10
C GLY A 80 8.36 1.28 -10.44
N TRP A 81 8.51 0.42 -9.44
CA TRP A 81 8.56 -1.02 -9.70
C TRP A 81 7.29 -1.76 -9.27
N LEU A 82 6.49 -1.20 -8.36
CA LEU A 82 5.25 -1.82 -7.87
C LEU A 82 4.12 -1.73 -8.89
N VAL A 83 3.88 -0.54 -9.44
CA VAL A 83 2.74 -0.28 -10.34
C VAL A 83 2.67 -1.25 -11.52
N PRO A 84 3.78 -1.61 -12.19
CA PRO A 84 3.73 -2.60 -13.27
C PRO A 84 3.25 -4.00 -12.87
N LEU A 85 3.27 -4.31 -11.57
CA LEU A 85 2.92 -5.66 -11.07
C LEU A 85 1.45 -5.78 -10.65
N ILE A 86 0.73 -4.66 -10.51
CA ILE A 86 -0.54 -4.66 -9.78
C ILE A 86 -1.68 -3.97 -10.54
N GLU A 87 -2.89 -4.32 -10.09
CA GLU A 87 -4.11 -3.59 -10.36
C GLU A 87 -4.68 -3.16 -9.01
N PRO A 88 -4.53 -1.87 -8.63
CA PRO A 88 -4.91 -1.42 -7.30
C PRO A 88 -6.35 -0.92 -7.22
N ILE A 89 -6.90 -0.96 -6.01
CA ILE A 89 -8.08 -0.20 -5.60
C ILE A 89 -7.73 0.54 -4.32
N GLU A 90 -8.22 1.75 -4.18
CA GLU A 90 -8.00 2.59 -3.00
C GLU A 90 -9.34 3.05 -2.44
N VAL A 91 -9.44 3.11 -1.12
CA VAL A 91 -10.56 3.67 -0.38
C VAL A 91 -10.00 4.54 0.72
N ASP A 92 -10.26 5.83 0.65
CA ASP A 92 -9.76 6.79 1.62
C ASP A 92 -10.93 7.50 2.29
N PHE A 93 -10.79 7.80 3.59
CA PHE A 93 -11.81 8.56 4.31
C PHE A 93 -11.18 9.29 5.50
N SER A 94 -11.86 10.34 5.95
CA SER A 94 -11.46 11.09 7.14
C SER A 94 -12.36 10.75 8.32
N LEU A 95 -11.76 10.76 9.50
CA LEU A 95 -12.46 10.57 10.76
C LEU A 95 -12.32 11.77 11.66
#